data_0770c07c8485473597bc571509e7b7fd
#
_entry.id   0770c07c8485473597bc571509e7b7fd
#
_cell.length_a   1.000
_cell.length_b   1.000
_cell.length_c   1.000
_cell.angle_alpha   90.00
_cell.angle_beta   90.00
_cell.angle_gamma   90.00
#
_symmetry.space_group_name_H-M   'P 1'
#
loop_
_entity.id
_entity.type
_entity.pdbx_description
1 polymer ?
#
loop_
_entity_poly.entity_id
_entity_poly.type
_entity_poly.pdbx_seq_one_letter_code
_entity_poly.pdbx_strand_id
1 'polypeptide(L)'
;MSLENKKILLIIGGGISAYKSLDLIRLLLKKHSSIKVVLTKSGKKFVTSLSISSLSKNRVFEEMFDEKNKGKIDHISLSRWADLILVMPATANFMSKIARGSADDLASTIILASNKEIFLVPAMNVRMWMHKATQKNLNALIEYGYKFIGPTDGEMACGEYGKGKMSSPRQILSFLDKYFKNKDFLKKKKVNAIVTTGPTKEYIDPVRYISNESSGKQGYEIASELSRLGIKTTLISGPTNLNYNNEIKVKKVTSGNEMFEAVKKRLPADIAVCVAAVSDFKPVLRKKK
;
A
#
# COMPACT_ATOMS: atom_id res chain seq x y z
N MET A 1 15.34 -2.33 -17.27
CA MET A 1 14.77 -3.39 -16.39
C MET A 1 13.86 -2.73 -15.36
N SER A 2 12.78 -3.37 -14.88
CA SER A 2 11.78 -2.70 -14.01
C SER A 2 12.31 -2.35 -12.62
N LEU A 3 13.30 -3.07 -12.12
CA LEU A 3 13.94 -2.86 -10.82
C LEU A 3 15.20 -1.99 -10.89
N GLU A 4 15.64 -1.62 -12.08
CA GLU A 4 16.82 -0.78 -12.28
C GLU A 4 16.62 0.61 -11.67
N ASN A 5 17.61 1.06 -10.90
CA ASN A 5 17.60 2.33 -10.16
C ASN A 5 16.47 2.48 -9.11
N LYS A 6 15.71 1.41 -8.81
CA LYS A 6 14.71 1.47 -7.73
C LYS A 6 15.39 1.44 -6.37
N LYS A 7 14.91 2.29 -5.47
CA LYS A 7 15.41 2.44 -4.11
C LYS A 7 14.55 1.62 -3.15
N ILE A 8 15.10 0.52 -2.65
CA ILE A 8 14.39 -0.41 -1.77
C ILE A 8 14.97 -0.29 -0.36
N LEU A 9 14.12 0.07 0.60
CA LEU A 9 14.46 0.02 2.01
C LEU A 9 14.04 -1.34 2.56
N LEU A 10 15.00 -2.18 2.88
CA LEU A 10 14.78 -3.51 3.43
C LEU A 10 14.86 -3.48 4.96
N ILE A 11 13.78 -3.81 5.63
CA ILE A 11 13.72 -3.98 7.08
C ILE A 11 13.81 -5.47 7.40
N ILE A 12 14.86 -5.87 8.12
CA ILE A 12 15.09 -7.29 8.48
C ILE A 12 14.59 -7.52 9.90
N GLY A 13 13.48 -8.26 10.00
CA GLY A 13 12.89 -8.70 11.27
C GLY A 13 13.58 -9.93 11.87
N GLY A 14 13.20 -10.27 13.11
CA GLY A 14 13.71 -11.47 13.78
C GLY A 14 13.00 -12.74 13.29
N GLY A 15 13.76 -13.84 13.20
CA GLY A 15 13.26 -15.16 12.82
C GLY A 15 14.28 -15.90 11.99
N ILE A 16 14.23 -17.25 12.03
CA ILE A 16 15.22 -18.07 11.33
C ILE A 16 15.32 -17.73 9.83
N SER A 17 14.23 -17.38 9.18
CA SER A 17 14.21 -17.01 7.77
C SER A 17 14.90 -15.69 7.42
N ALA A 18 15.39 -14.92 8.42
CA ALA A 18 16.13 -13.67 8.19
C ALA A 18 17.38 -13.87 7.32
N TYR A 19 18.05 -15.06 7.38
CA TYR A 19 19.22 -15.34 6.55
C TYR A 19 18.92 -15.22 5.04
N LYS A 20 17.69 -15.54 4.63
CA LYS A 20 17.26 -15.43 3.22
C LYS A 20 17.24 -13.99 2.71
N SER A 21 17.24 -12.99 3.61
CA SER A 21 17.37 -11.58 3.23
C SER A 21 18.71 -11.28 2.56
N LEU A 22 19.77 -12.01 2.92
CA LEU A 22 21.08 -11.88 2.30
C LEU A 22 21.05 -12.29 0.82
N ASP A 23 20.33 -13.37 0.50
CA ASP A 23 20.14 -13.79 -0.89
C ASP A 23 19.30 -12.78 -1.68
N LEU A 24 18.24 -12.24 -1.05
CA LEU A 24 17.43 -11.20 -1.70
C LEU A 24 18.26 -9.95 -2.00
N ILE A 25 19.11 -9.50 -1.07
CA ILE A 25 20.03 -8.37 -1.30
C ILE A 25 20.87 -8.63 -2.56
N ARG A 26 21.50 -9.82 -2.68
CA ARG A 26 22.30 -10.17 -3.86
C ARG A 26 21.48 -10.15 -5.15
N LEU A 27 20.26 -10.68 -5.11
CA LEU A 27 19.38 -10.72 -6.27
C LEU A 27 18.94 -9.32 -6.71
N LEU A 28 18.60 -8.43 -5.78
CA LEU A 28 18.20 -7.06 -6.06
C LEU A 28 19.38 -6.23 -6.62
N LEU A 29 20.58 -6.40 -6.07
CA LEU A 29 21.78 -5.75 -6.60
C LEU A 29 22.12 -6.19 -8.03
N LYS A 30 21.93 -7.49 -8.37
CA LYS A 30 22.05 -7.99 -9.74
C LYS A 30 21.05 -7.35 -10.71
N LYS A 31 19.95 -6.81 -10.20
CA LYS A 31 18.95 -6.03 -10.96
C LYS A 31 19.22 -4.52 -10.96
N HIS A 32 20.39 -4.11 -10.49
CA HIS A 32 20.82 -2.70 -10.38
C HIS A 32 19.89 -1.84 -9.51
N SER A 33 19.27 -2.45 -8.49
CA SER A 33 18.51 -1.71 -7.47
C SER A 33 19.44 -1.12 -6.42
N SER A 34 19.07 0.04 -5.86
CA SER A 34 19.73 0.63 -4.69
C SER A 34 19.07 0.10 -3.41
N ILE A 35 19.86 -0.38 -2.45
CA ILE A 35 19.33 -0.99 -1.23
C ILE A 35 19.91 -0.30 -0.01
N LYS A 36 19.05 0.08 0.93
CA LYS A 36 19.42 0.40 2.32
C LYS A 36 18.76 -0.61 3.24
N VAL A 37 19.43 -0.93 4.33
CA VAL A 37 18.95 -1.98 5.25
C VAL A 37 18.80 -1.43 6.66
N VAL A 38 17.63 -1.69 7.23
CA VAL A 38 17.36 -1.52 8.67
C VAL A 38 17.32 -2.90 9.30
N LEU A 39 18.15 -3.12 10.32
CA LEU A 39 18.23 -4.37 11.05
C LEU A 39 17.62 -4.20 12.44
N THR A 40 16.52 -4.92 12.69
CA THR A 40 15.87 -4.85 14.00
C THR A 40 16.70 -5.54 15.08
N LYS A 41 16.49 -5.18 16.36
CA LYS A 41 17.14 -5.82 17.50
C LYS A 41 16.96 -7.34 17.51
N SER A 42 15.79 -7.83 17.11
CA SER A 42 15.53 -9.27 16.97
C SER A 42 16.21 -9.88 15.74
N GLY A 43 16.34 -9.13 14.66
CA GLY A 43 17.02 -9.56 13.42
C GLY A 43 18.50 -9.81 13.64
N LYS A 44 19.15 -9.01 14.49
CA LYS A 44 20.57 -9.17 14.88
C LYS A 44 20.89 -10.55 15.46
N LYS A 45 19.91 -11.26 15.99
CA LYS A 45 20.11 -12.63 16.53
C LYS A 45 20.25 -13.69 15.44
N PHE A 46 19.89 -13.39 14.20
CA PHE A 46 19.87 -14.34 13.09
C PHE A 46 20.81 -13.96 11.95
N VAL A 47 21.11 -12.68 11.77
CA VAL A 47 22.06 -12.16 10.78
C VAL A 47 22.88 -11.03 11.38
N THR A 48 24.11 -10.87 10.91
CA THR A 48 25.00 -9.81 11.42
C THR A 48 24.99 -8.59 10.52
N SER A 49 25.21 -7.42 11.09
CA SER A 49 25.38 -6.17 10.35
C SER A 49 26.57 -6.25 9.39
N LEU A 50 27.62 -6.98 9.79
CA LEU A 50 28.79 -7.19 8.93
C LEU A 50 28.42 -7.96 7.65
N SER A 51 27.67 -9.07 7.77
CA SER A 51 27.21 -9.83 6.59
C SER A 51 26.35 -9.00 5.67
N ILE A 52 25.45 -8.17 6.24
CA ILE A 52 24.56 -7.32 5.47
C ILE A 52 25.34 -6.19 4.78
N SER A 53 26.21 -5.47 5.50
CA SER A 53 26.99 -4.36 4.94
C SER A 53 27.97 -4.83 3.86
N SER A 54 28.61 -5.99 4.06
CA SER A 54 29.50 -6.59 3.07
C SER A 54 28.80 -6.91 1.75
N LEU A 55 27.53 -7.37 1.81
CA LEU A 55 26.73 -7.68 0.63
C LEU A 55 26.11 -6.44 0.00
N SER A 56 25.48 -5.58 0.80
CA SER A 56 24.76 -4.39 0.32
C SER A 56 25.70 -3.25 -0.07
N LYS A 57 26.95 -3.29 0.37
CA LYS A 57 27.97 -2.24 0.27
C LYS A 57 27.49 -0.89 0.82
N ASN A 58 26.55 -0.96 1.76
CA ASN A 58 25.99 0.18 2.46
C ASN A 58 26.02 -0.06 3.97
N ARG A 59 26.03 1.03 4.74
CA ARG A 59 25.86 0.90 6.20
C ARG A 59 24.50 0.28 6.53
N VAL A 60 24.44 -0.43 7.64
CA VAL A 60 23.22 -0.98 8.23
C VAL A 60 22.71 0.00 9.29
N PHE A 61 21.42 0.29 9.26
CA PHE A 61 20.76 1.14 10.23
C PHE A 61 20.12 0.26 11.32
N GLU A 62 20.37 0.56 12.58
CA GLU A 62 19.95 -0.34 13.66
C GLU A 62 19.17 0.39 14.75
N GLU A 63 19.55 1.62 15.06
CA GLU A 63 19.01 2.39 16.18
C GLU A 63 18.45 3.72 15.67
N MET A 64 17.45 4.24 16.43
CA MET A 64 16.80 5.50 16.07
C MET A 64 17.74 6.70 16.21
N PHE A 65 18.63 6.63 17.20
CA PHE A 65 19.61 7.67 17.52
C PHE A 65 21.01 7.07 17.39
N ASP A 66 21.71 7.41 16.32
CA ASP A 66 23.10 7.03 16.12
C ASP A 66 23.99 8.24 16.46
N GLU A 67 24.74 8.13 17.54
CA GLU A 67 25.65 9.20 18.02
C GLU A 67 26.70 9.61 16.97
N LYS A 68 27.02 8.71 16.05
CA LYS A 68 27.96 8.98 14.93
C LYS A 68 27.37 9.88 13.84
N ASN A 69 26.04 10.11 13.85
CA ASN A 69 25.30 10.88 12.85
C ASN A 69 24.66 12.15 13.46
N LYS A 70 25.45 12.97 14.13
CA LYS A 70 24.98 14.25 14.68
C LYS A 70 24.26 15.08 13.61
N GLY A 71 22.93 15.26 13.78
CA GLY A 71 22.11 16.18 12.99
C GLY A 71 21.25 15.59 11.89
N LYS A 72 21.23 14.26 11.65
CA LYS A 72 20.32 13.64 10.67
C LYS A 72 19.29 12.73 11.37
N ILE A 73 18.02 13.02 11.14
CA ILE A 73 16.91 12.21 11.61
C ILE A 73 16.76 11.04 10.62
N ASP A 74 17.36 9.89 10.93
CA ASP A 74 17.47 8.75 10.02
C ASP A 74 16.11 8.20 9.57
N HIS A 75 15.10 8.13 10.45
CA HIS A 75 13.78 7.59 10.07
C HIS A 75 13.08 8.45 9.00
N ILE A 76 13.18 9.78 9.06
CA ILE A 76 12.62 10.67 8.02
C ILE A 76 13.40 10.53 6.72
N SER A 77 14.74 10.54 6.80
CA SER A 77 15.59 10.46 5.62
C SER A 77 15.43 9.13 4.89
N LEU A 78 15.32 8.02 5.61
CA LEU A 78 15.13 6.68 5.06
C LEU A 78 13.73 6.48 4.47
N SER A 79 12.68 6.94 5.16
CA SER A 79 11.31 6.86 4.65
C SER A 79 11.11 7.63 3.35
N ARG A 80 11.76 8.79 3.21
CA ARG A 80 11.70 9.62 1.99
C ARG A 80 12.58 9.09 0.87
N TRP A 81 13.74 8.50 1.20
CA TRP A 81 14.68 7.96 0.22
C TRP A 81 14.11 6.80 -0.58
N ALA A 82 13.32 5.93 0.06
CA ALA A 82 12.80 4.72 -0.53
C ALA A 82 11.73 4.98 -1.61
N ASP A 83 11.72 4.15 -2.66
CA ASP A 83 10.58 4.01 -3.57
C ASP A 83 9.59 2.97 -3.03
N LEU A 84 10.08 2.04 -2.20
CA LEU A 84 9.34 0.94 -1.60
C LEU A 84 10.04 0.49 -0.30
N ILE A 85 9.24 0.15 0.71
CA ILE A 85 9.71 -0.46 1.95
C ILE A 85 9.32 -1.94 1.94
N LEU A 86 10.28 -2.81 2.22
CA LEU A 86 10.07 -4.26 2.30
C LEU A 86 10.46 -4.77 3.68
N VAL A 87 9.55 -5.41 4.39
CA VAL A 87 9.81 -6.04 5.69
C VAL A 87 9.96 -7.54 5.49
N MET A 88 11.14 -8.08 5.75
CA MET A 88 11.46 -9.49 5.50
C MET A 88 12.49 -10.03 6.51
N PRO A 89 12.11 -10.99 7.36
CA PRO A 89 10.76 -11.51 7.58
C PRO A 89 9.87 -10.56 8.38
N ALA A 90 8.56 -10.58 8.13
CA ALA A 90 7.54 -9.95 8.95
C ALA A 90 6.97 -10.99 9.93
N THR A 91 7.40 -10.93 11.20
CA THR A 91 6.92 -11.84 12.26
C THR A 91 5.57 -11.42 12.80
N ALA A 92 4.84 -12.31 13.48
CA ALA A 92 3.59 -12.00 14.15
C ALA A 92 3.72 -10.82 15.12
N ASN A 93 4.83 -10.77 15.87
CA ASN A 93 5.12 -9.65 16.78
C ASN A 93 5.28 -8.32 16.04
N PHE A 94 6.05 -8.31 14.95
CA PHE A 94 6.24 -7.10 14.16
C PHE A 94 4.94 -6.64 13.49
N MET A 95 4.15 -7.57 12.93
CA MET A 95 2.82 -7.26 12.39
C MET A 95 1.88 -6.69 13.45
N SER A 96 1.84 -7.29 14.65
CA SER A 96 1.05 -6.77 15.77
C SER A 96 1.48 -5.36 16.19
N LYS A 97 2.79 -5.10 16.21
CA LYS A 97 3.38 -3.81 16.57
C LYS A 97 2.93 -2.71 15.61
N ILE A 98 3.09 -2.91 14.30
CA ILE A 98 2.71 -1.91 13.29
C ILE A 98 1.20 -1.79 13.12
N ALA A 99 0.41 -2.86 13.34
CA ALA A 99 -1.05 -2.80 13.34
C ALA A 99 -1.62 -1.90 14.44
N ARG A 100 -0.89 -1.73 15.55
CA ARG A 100 -1.24 -0.83 16.65
C ARG A 100 -0.64 0.58 16.51
N GLY A 101 0.12 0.84 15.43
CA GLY A 101 0.77 2.14 15.23
C GLY A 101 1.93 2.43 16.21
N SER A 102 2.57 1.40 16.76
CA SER A 102 3.72 1.60 17.66
C SER A 102 4.94 2.13 16.89
N ALA A 103 5.67 3.08 17.48
CA ALA A 103 6.86 3.70 16.92
C ALA A 103 7.99 3.77 17.97
N ASP A 104 8.30 2.62 18.57
CA ASP A 104 9.23 2.45 19.68
C ASP A 104 10.63 1.97 19.26
N ASP A 105 10.81 1.72 17.95
CA ASP A 105 12.11 1.44 17.33
C ASP A 105 12.22 2.09 15.94
N LEU A 106 13.44 2.08 15.39
CA LEU A 106 13.71 2.68 14.07
C LEU A 106 12.81 2.11 12.97
N ALA A 107 12.62 0.79 12.96
CA ALA A 107 11.86 0.10 11.91
C ALA A 107 10.38 0.49 11.92
N SER A 108 9.72 0.45 13.08
CA SER A 108 8.32 0.82 13.23
C SER A 108 8.08 2.31 13.02
N THR A 109 9.02 3.16 13.47
CA THR A 109 8.96 4.62 13.25
C THR A 109 9.06 4.97 11.76
N ILE A 110 9.97 4.34 11.00
CA ILE A 110 10.07 4.52 9.55
C ILE A 110 8.76 4.16 8.86
N ILE A 111 8.16 3.04 9.24
CA ILE A 111 6.90 2.57 8.66
C ILE A 111 5.78 3.60 8.90
N LEU A 112 5.63 4.06 10.14
CA LEU A 112 4.59 5.03 10.50
C LEU A 112 4.82 6.41 9.85
N ALA A 113 6.09 6.82 9.67
CA ALA A 113 6.46 8.10 9.06
C ALA A 113 6.48 8.06 7.52
N SER A 114 6.16 6.93 6.89
CA SER A 114 6.28 6.76 5.43
C SER A 114 4.95 6.89 4.72
N ASN A 115 4.99 7.53 3.55
CA ASN A 115 3.92 7.53 2.55
C ASN A 115 4.24 6.59 1.36
N LYS A 116 5.20 5.70 1.51
CA LYS A 116 5.61 4.76 0.46
C LYS A 116 4.83 3.45 0.57
N GLU A 117 4.81 2.71 -0.55
CA GLU A 117 4.27 1.35 -0.54
C GLU A 117 5.09 0.46 0.39
N ILE A 118 4.40 -0.22 1.29
CA ILE A 118 5.01 -1.11 2.26
C ILE A 118 4.57 -2.54 1.98
N PHE A 119 5.55 -3.41 1.78
CA PHE A 119 5.34 -4.84 1.57
C PHE A 119 5.84 -5.62 2.76
N LEU A 120 4.99 -6.50 3.25
CA LEU A 120 5.29 -7.41 4.36
C LEU A 120 5.46 -8.82 3.81
N VAL A 121 6.54 -9.49 4.21
CA VAL A 121 6.79 -10.89 3.86
C VAL A 121 6.65 -11.74 5.13
N PRO A 122 5.45 -12.27 5.42
CA PRO A 122 5.19 -13.01 6.65
C PRO A 122 6.04 -14.27 6.77
N ALA A 123 6.50 -14.52 8.00
CA ALA A 123 7.22 -15.74 8.36
C ALA A 123 6.95 -16.09 9.82
N MET A 124 6.23 -17.18 10.04
CA MET A 124 5.91 -17.71 11.36
C MET A 124 5.41 -19.15 11.24
N ASN A 125 5.27 -19.84 12.35
CA ASN A 125 4.71 -21.17 12.35
C ASN A 125 3.20 -21.16 11.98
N VAL A 126 2.67 -22.33 11.56
CA VAL A 126 1.28 -22.47 11.06
C VAL A 126 0.27 -21.98 12.07
N ARG A 127 0.40 -22.40 13.33
CA ARG A 127 -0.53 -22.05 14.41
C ARG A 127 -0.53 -20.55 14.70
N MET A 128 0.65 -19.93 14.68
CA MET A 128 0.77 -18.48 14.82
C MET A 128 0.10 -17.74 13.65
N TRP A 129 0.27 -18.24 12.42
CA TRP A 129 -0.38 -17.64 11.26
C TRP A 129 -1.89 -17.75 11.33
N MET A 130 -2.42 -18.93 11.68
CA MET A 130 -3.87 -19.19 11.79
C MET A 130 -4.51 -18.57 13.02
N HIS A 131 -3.71 -18.08 13.97
CA HIS A 131 -4.23 -17.50 15.21
C HIS A 131 -5.10 -16.28 14.94
N LYS A 132 -6.26 -16.21 15.59
CA LYS A 132 -7.25 -15.13 15.40
C LYS A 132 -6.65 -13.73 15.57
N ALA A 133 -5.74 -13.54 16.52
CA ALA A 133 -5.05 -12.26 16.71
C ALA A 133 -4.16 -11.88 15.52
N THR A 134 -3.43 -12.85 14.94
CA THR A 134 -2.62 -12.63 13.74
C THR A 134 -3.49 -12.28 12.54
N GLN A 135 -4.61 -12.98 12.34
CA GLN A 135 -5.55 -12.69 11.25
C GLN A 135 -6.24 -11.33 11.45
N LYS A 136 -6.56 -10.94 12.68
CA LYS A 136 -7.06 -9.58 12.98
C LYS A 136 -6.04 -8.51 12.60
N ASN A 137 -4.77 -8.71 12.99
CA ASN A 137 -3.70 -7.78 12.63
C ASN A 137 -3.46 -7.73 11.11
N LEU A 138 -3.52 -8.88 10.42
CA LEU A 138 -3.42 -8.95 8.96
C LEU A 138 -4.50 -8.09 8.29
N ASN A 139 -5.76 -8.26 8.69
CA ASN A 139 -6.88 -7.51 8.12
C ASN A 139 -6.73 -6.00 8.37
N ALA A 140 -6.37 -5.59 9.58
CA ALA A 140 -6.11 -4.19 9.89
C ALA A 140 -4.98 -3.61 9.02
N LEU A 141 -3.90 -4.36 8.83
CA LEU A 141 -2.78 -3.92 7.99
C LEU A 141 -3.18 -3.82 6.51
N ILE A 142 -4.03 -4.72 6.02
CA ILE A 142 -4.59 -4.63 4.66
C ILE A 142 -5.46 -3.36 4.53
N GLU A 143 -6.30 -3.07 5.52
CA GLU A 143 -7.12 -1.84 5.55
C GLU A 143 -6.26 -0.57 5.57
N TYR A 144 -5.10 -0.59 6.24
CA TYR A 144 -4.13 0.51 6.22
C TYR A 144 -3.35 0.60 4.90
N GLY A 145 -3.58 -0.35 3.98
CA GLY A 145 -2.98 -0.35 2.65
C GLY A 145 -1.63 -1.07 2.56
N TYR A 146 -1.21 -1.81 3.59
CA TYR A 146 -0.03 -2.65 3.49
C TYR A 146 -0.26 -3.83 2.54
N LYS A 147 0.76 -4.20 1.80
CA LYS A 147 0.70 -5.32 0.85
C LYS A 147 1.49 -6.52 1.37
N PHE A 148 1.05 -7.71 1.01
CA PHE A 148 1.65 -8.94 1.49
C PHE A 148 2.22 -9.77 0.35
N ILE A 149 3.42 -10.36 0.58
CA ILE A 149 4.05 -11.33 -0.33
C ILE A 149 4.12 -12.66 0.42
N GLY A 150 3.22 -13.56 0.13
CA GLY A 150 3.01 -14.79 0.90
C GLY A 150 2.12 -14.58 2.14
N PRO A 151 2.23 -15.44 3.17
CA PRO A 151 3.13 -16.60 3.24
C PRO A 151 2.72 -17.70 2.28
N THR A 152 3.67 -18.61 1.98
CA THR A 152 3.44 -19.82 1.17
C THR A 152 3.17 -21.03 2.07
N ASP A 153 2.61 -22.07 1.48
CA ASP A 153 2.53 -23.38 2.11
C ASP A 153 3.88 -24.12 2.00
N GLY A 154 4.19 -24.95 2.99
CA GLY A 154 5.36 -25.80 2.97
C GLY A 154 5.88 -26.14 4.35
N GLU A 155 6.90 -26.99 4.39
CA GLU A 155 7.60 -27.38 5.61
C GLU A 155 8.36 -26.19 6.21
N MET A 156 8.28 -26.05 7.51
CA MET A 156 8.92 -25.00 8.31
C MET A 156 10.08 -25.57 9.11
N ALA A 157 10.91 -24.68 9.66
CA ALA A 157 12.06 -25.08 10.48
C ALA A 157 11.68 -25.84 11.76
N CYS A 158 10.42 -25.75 12.21
CA CYS A 158 9.89 -26.52 13.34
C CYS A 158 9.32 -27.89 12.94
N GLY A 159 9.43 -28.31 11.67
CA GLY A 159 8.90 -29.57 11.17
C GLY A 159 7.39 -29.55 10.85
N GLU A 160 6.67 -28.46 11.15
CA GLU A 160 5.26 -28.32 10.76
C GLU A 160 5.12 -27.98 9.29
N TYR A 161 4.10 -28.53 8.64
CA TYR A 161 3.74 -28.25 7.25
C TYR A 161 2.46 -27.41 7.18
N GLY A 162 2.46 -26.39 6.32
CA GLY A 162 1.26 -25.56 6.03
C GLY A 162 1.58 -24.11 5.77
N LYS A 163 0.57 -23.23 5.90
CA LYS A 163 0.65 -21.81 5.62
C LYS A 163 1.38 -21.07 6.75
N GLY A 164 2.43 -20.34 6.41
CA GLY A 164 3.27 -19.60 7.38
C GLY A 164 4.72 -19.51 6.92
N LYS A 165 5.10 -20.34 5.94
CA LYS A 165 6.44 -20.34 5.36
C LYS A 165 6.69 -19.06 4.57
N MET A 166 7.83 -18.42 4.80
CA MET A 166 8.23 -17.22 4.08
C MET A 166 8.43 -17.52 2.59
N SER A 167 7.89 -16.68 1.72
CA SER A 167 8.17 -16.71 0.28
C SER A 167 9.66 -16.70 0.00
N SER A 168 10.09 -17.43 -1.01
CA SER A 168 11.52 -17.50 -1.37
C SER A 168 12.02 -16.16 -1.92
N PRO A 169 13.33 -15.86 -1.82
CA PRO A 169 13.91 -14.64 -2.38
C PRO A 169 13.62 -14.46 -3.87
N ARG A 170 13.56 -15.54 -4.64
CA ARG A 170 13.20 -15.50 -6.08
C ARG A 170 11.75 -15.15 -6.31
N GLN A 171 10.83 -15.68 -5.51
CA GLN A 171 9.39 -15.32 -5.59
C GLN A 171 9.17 -13.84 -5.23
N ILE A 172 9.84 -13.36 -4.18
CA ILE A 172 9.79 -11.96 -3.77
C ILE A 172 10.33 -11.06 -4.90
N LEU A 173 11.49 -11.41 -5.47
CA LEU A 173 12.06 -10.66 -6.59
C LEU A 173 11.11 -10.60 -7.78
N SER A 174 10.53 -11.74 -8.18
CA SER A 174 9.58 -11.82 -9.29
C SER A 174 8.33 -10.94 -9.04
N PHE A 175 7.83 -10.95 -7.81
CA PHE A 175 6.71 -10.11 -7.42
C PHE A 175 7.05 -8.61 -7.54
N LEU A 176 8.19 -8.20 -6.99
CA LEU A 176 8.66 -6.81 -7.06
C LEU A 176 8.91 -6.36 -8.51
N ASP A 177 9.49 -7.23 -9.34
CA ASP A 177 9.73 -6.95 -10.76
C ASP A 177 8.41 -6.69 -11.51
N LYS A 178 7.41 -7.56 -11.30
CA LYS A 178 6.06 -7.40 -11.87
C LYS A 178 5.38 -6.12 -11.34
N TYR A 179 5.49 -5.84 -10.05
CA TYR A 179 4.92 -4.65 -9.44
C TYR A 179 5.46 -3.36 -10.07
N PHE A 180 6.79 -3.22 -10.14
CA PHE A 180 7.40 -2.03 -10.73
C PHE A 180 7.16 -1.93 -12.24
N LYS A 181 7.18 -3.05 -12.97
CA LYS A 181 6.85 -3.08 -14.40
C LYS A 181 5.46 -2.54 -14.67
N ASN A 182 4.46 -2.97 -13.90
CA ASN A 182 3.09 -2.49 -14.04
C ASN A 182 2.98 -1.00 -13.69
N LYS A 183 3.61 -0.58 -12.59
CA LYS A 183 3.62 0.83 -12.16
C LYS A 183 4.29 1.76 -13.18
N ASP A 184 5.41 1.34 -13.74
CA ASP A 184 6.12 2.12 -14.76
C ASP A 184 5.36 2.14 -16.09
N PHE A 185 4.69 1.04 -16.46
CA PHE A 185 3.82 0.99 -17.64
C PHE A 185 2.67 1.99 -17.54
N LEU A 186 1.97 2.01 -16.41
CA LEU A 186 0.84 2.91 -16.18
C LEU A 186 1.28 4.38 -16.18
N LYS A 187 2.44 4.69 -15.59
CA LYS A 187 3.02 6.04 -15.63
C LYS A 187 3.40 6.49 -17.04
N LYS A 188 4.04 5.62 -17.83
CA LYS A 188 4.47 5.95 -19.20
C LYS A 188 3.30 6.21 -20.13
N LYS A 189 2.22 5.45 -20.00
CA LYS A 189 1.01 5.61 -20.82
C LYS A 189 0.18 6.84 -20.49
N LYS A 190 0.47 7.55 -19.37
CA LYS A 190 -0.36 8.66 -18.88
C LYS A 190 -1.85 8.32 -18.83
N VAL A 191 -2.17 7.10 -18.39
CA VAL A 191 -3.54 6.59 -18.31
C VAL A 191 -4.40 7.53 -17.47
N ASN A 192 -5.57 7.89 -17.99
CA ASN A 192 -6.56 8.70 -17.31
C ASN A 192 -7.77 7.85 -16.94
N ALA A 193 -8.26 7.99 -15.72
CA ALA A 193 -9.45 7.31 -15.24
C ALA A 193 -10.50 8.30 -14.73
N ILE A 194 -11.76 7.94 -14.97
CA ILE A 194 -12.93 8.60 -14.40
C ILE A 194 -13.67 7.55 -13.57
N VAL A 195 -14.03 7.89 -12.35
CA VAL A 195 -14.87 7.06 -11.49
C VAL A 195 -16.06 7.90 -11.03
N THR A 196 -17.30 7.40 -11.23
CA THR A 196 -18.47 8.02 -10.63
C THR A 196 -18.87 7.32 -9.36
N THR A 197 -19.35 8.06 -8.35
CA THR A 197 -19.70 7.49 -7.05
C THR A 197 -20.79 8.28 -6.34
N GLY A 198 -21.37 7.67 -5.31
CA GLY A 198 -22.43 8.29 -4.50
C GLY A 198 -23.80 8.34 -5.19
N PRO A 199 -24.81 8.81 -4.49
CA PRO A 199 -26.14 9.01 -5.06
C PRO A 199 -26.21 10.29 -5.87
N THR A 200 -27.29 10.47 -6.66
CA THR A 200 -27.70 11.78 -7.17
C THR A 200 -28.98 12.24 -6.49
N LYS A 201 -29.22 13.54 -6.48
CA LYS A 201 -30.44 14.15 -5.95
C LYS A 201 -31.18 14.86 -7.07
N GLU A 202 -32.40 14.43 -7.32
CA GLU A 202 -33.30 15.05 -8.32
C GLU A 202 -34.38 15.83 -7.57
N TYR A 203 -34.23 17.17 -7.52
CA TYR A 203 -35.10 18.03 -6.75
C TYR A 203 -36.48 18.14 -7.35
N ILE A 204 -37.52 17.89 -6.54
CA ILE A 204 -38.94 18.12 -6.85
C ILE A 204 -39.26 19.61 -6.60
N ASP A 205 -38.78 20.13 -5.48
CA ASP A 205 -38.88 21.53 -5.05
C ASP A 205 -37.62 21.95 -4.27
N PRO A 206 -37.49 23.14 -3.73
CA PRO A 206 -36.28 23.53 -3.01
C PRO A 206 -35.92 22.68 -1.79
N VAL A 207 -36.84 21.87 -1.26
CA VAL A 207 -36.69 21.09 -0.02
C VAL A 207 -36.67 19.60 -0.31
N ARG A 208 -37.55 19.11 -1.19
CA ARG A 208 -37.74 17.65 -1.44
C ARG A 208 -37.00 17.20 -2.68
N TYR A 209 -36.45 16.02 -2.63
CA TYR A 209 -35.74 15.40 -3.76
C TYR A 209 -35.94 13.86 -3.79
N ILE A 210 -35.76 13.27 -4.95
CA ILE A 210 -35.65 11.84 -5.17
C ILE A 210 -34.17 11.49 -5.17
N SER A 211 -33.79 10.41 -4.51
CA SER A 211 -32.41 9.94 -4.44
C SER A 211 -32.37 8.45 -4.14
N ASN A 212 -31.32 7.78 -4.56
CA ASN A 212 -31.02 6.40 -4.18
C ASN A 212 -30.15 6.37 -2.93
N GLU A 213 -30.27 5.35 -2.10
CA GLU A 213 -29.38 5.15 -0.97
C GLU A 213 -28.00 4.65 -1.46
N SER A 214 -26.96 5.39 -1.16
CA SER A 214 -25.58 5.02 -1.49
C SER A 214 -24.59 5.76 -0.62
N SER A 215 -23.66 5.03 -0.01
CA SER A 215 -22.56 5.62 0.77
C SER A 215 -21.44 6.22 -0.10
N GLY A 216 -21.35 5.84 -1.36
CA GLY A 216 -20.26 6.22 -2.26
C GLY A 216 -18.91 5.53 -1.97
N LYS A 217 -18.82 4.67 -0.95
CA LYS A 217 -17.56 4.05 -0.50
C LYS A 217 -16.89 3.22 -1.59
N GLN A 218 -17.66 2.41 -2.33
CA GLN A 218 -17.11 1.53 -3.36
C GLN A 218 -16.36 2.30 -4.46
N GLY A 219 -16.97 3.35 -5.01
CA GLY A 219 -16.32 4.16 -6.05
C GLY A 219 -15.11 4.94 -5.52
N TYR A 220 -15.16 5.38 -4.27
CA TYR A 220 -14.02 6.02 -3.62
C TYR A 220 -12.83 5.05 -3.48
N GLU A 221 -13.04 3.82 -3.01
CA GLU A 221 -11.98 2.82 -2.87
C GLU A 221 -11.36 2.44 -4.23
N ILE A 222 -12.20 2.31 -5.28
CA ILE A 222 -11.72 2.07 -6.64
C ILE A 222 -10.85 3.25 -7.13
N ALA A 223 -11.32 4.49 -6.95
CA ALA A 223 -10.57 5.67 -7.35
C ALA A 223 -9.25 5.81 -6.58
N SER A 224 -9.25 5.46 -5.29
CA SER A 224 -8.07 5.47 -4.43
C SER A 224 -7.03 4.47 -4.93
N GLU A 225 -7.44 3.24 -5.25
CA GLU A 225 -6.51 2.22 -5.73
C GLU A 225 -5.98 2.56 -7.13
N LEU A 226 -6.80 3.06 -8.03
CA LEU A 226 -6.34 3.55 -9.35
C LEU A 226 -5.31 4.67 -9.21
N SER A 227 -5.55 5.63 -8.30
CA SER A 227 -4.59 6.71 -8.00
C SER A 227 -3.27 6.15 -7.44
N ARG A 228 -3.34 5.19 -6.50
CA ARG A 228 -2.15 4.52 -5.93
C ARG A 228 -1.35 3.75 -6.97
N LEU A 229 -1.99 3.22 -7.99
CA LEU A 229 -1.33 2.59 -9.15
C LEU A 229 -0.65 3.64 -10.06
N GLY A 230 -0.82 4.92 -9.81
CA GLY A 230 -0.22 6.02 -10.57
C GLY A 230 -1.05 6.43 -11.78
N ILE A 231 -2.32 6.03 -11.84
CA ILE A 231 -3.28 6.44 -12.86
C ILE A 231 -3.83 7.81 -12.48
N LYS A 232 -3.87 8.75 -13.41
CA LYS A 232 -4.47 10.06 -13.19
C LYS A 232 -5.99 9.92 -13.07
N THR A 233 -6.48 9.83 -11.84
CA THR A 233 -7.87 9.51 -11.54
C THR A 233 -8.65 10.76 -11.16
N THR A 234 -9.86 10.91 -11.73
CA THR A 234 -10.86 11.89 -11.31
C THR A 234 -12.07 11.18 -10.75
N LEU A 235 -12.40 11.45 -9.50
CA LEU A 235 -13.63 10.97 -8.85
C LEU A 235 -14.72 12.03 -9.03
N ILE A 236 -15.83 11.63 -9.63
CA ILE A 236 -17.04 12.46 -9.76
C ILE A 236 -18.04 11.93 -8.72
N SER A 237 -18.27 12.70 -7.69
CA SER A 237 -19.07 12.27 -6.55
C SER A 237 -20.36 13.04 -6.42
N GLY A 238 -21.46 12.32 -6.33
CA GLY A 238 -22.70 12.82 -5.75
C GLY A 238 -22.55 13.14 -4.26
N PRO A 239 -23.62 13.57 -3.57
CA PRO A 239 -23.58 13.93 -2.15
C PRO A 239 -23.26 12.70 -1.28
N THR A 240 -22.13 12.73 -0.56
CA THR A 240 -21.71 11.71 0.40
C THR A 240 -21.06 12.37 1.62
N ASN A 241 -20.99 11.62 2.74
CA ASN A 241 -20.30 12.05 3.97
C ASN A 241 -18.85 11.53 4.03
N LEU A 242 -18.27 11.11 2.89
CA LEU A 242 -16.91 10.59 2.84
C LEU A 242 -15.87 11.71 2.92
N ASN A 243 -14.84 11.48 3.72
CA ASN A 243 -13.64 12.29 3.71
C ASN A 243 -12.70 11.79 2.61
N TYR A 244 -12.46 12.60 1.60
CA TYR A 244 -11.60 12.23 0.48
C TYR A 244 -10.15 12.57 0.76
N ASN A 245 -9.25 11.65 0.39
CA ASN A 245 -7.82 11.89 0.44
C ASN A 245 -7.42 12.98 -0.59
N ASN A 246 -6.51 13.88 -0.22
CA ASN A 246 -6.02 14.97 -1.07
C ASN A 246 -5.28 14.50 -2.34
N GLU A 247 -4.95 13.21 -2.43
CA GLU A 247 -4.27 12.62 -3.60
C GLU A 247 -5.21 12.37 -4.79
N ILE A 248 -6.55 12.44 -4.58
CA ILE A 248 -7.54 12.19 -5.62
C ILE A 248 -8.21 13.50 -6.01
N LYS A 249 -8.26 13.77 -7.31
CA LYS A 249 -9.02 14.91 -7.82
C LYS A 249 -10.52 14.61 -7.73
N VAL A 250 -11.21 15.26 -6.80
CA VAL A 250 -12.67 15.09 -6.61
C VAL A 250 -13.44 16.23 -7.27
N LYS A 251 -14.46 15.89 -8.06
CA LYS A 251 -15.48 16.80 -8.56
C LYS A 251 -16.82 16.45 -7.91
N LYS A 252 -17.28 17.31 -7.02
CA LYS A 252 -18.61 17.17 -6.41
C LYS A 252 -19.68 17.62 -7.39
N VAL A 253 -20.78 16.87 -7.45
CA VAL A 253 -21.99 17.12 -8.25
C VAL A 253 -23.21 16.76 -7.42
N THR A 254 -24.38 17.23 -7.81
CA THR A 254 -25.62 16.99 -7.06
C THR A 254 -26.59 16.12 -7.86
N SER A 255 -26.86 16.46 -9.12
CA SER A 255 -27.84 15.76 -9.95
C SER A 255 -27.20 14.82 -10.96
N GLY A 256 -28.00 13.91 -11.53
CA GLY A 256 -27.57 13.03 -12.61
C GLY A 256 -27.12 13.80 -13.85
N ASN A 257 -27.78 14.90 -14.18
CA ASN A 257 -27.37 15.78 -15.28
C ASN A 257 -26.00 16.41 -15.02
N GLU A 258 -25.76 16.92 -13.80
CA GLU A 258 -24.44 17.45 -13.45
C GLU A 258 -23.34 16.37 -13.50
N MET A 259 -23.67 15.16 -13.09
CA MET A 259 -22.77 14.02 -13.17
C MET A 259 -22.45 13.67 -14.61
N PHE A 260 -23.45 13.59 -15.48
CA PHE A 260 -23.28 13.33 -16.90
C PHE A 260 -22.39 14.39 -17.57
N GLU A 261 -22.67 15.68 -17.35
CA GLU A 261 -21.85 16.77 -17.90
C GLU A 261 -20.43 16.76 -17.35
N ALA A 262 -20.26 16.40 -16.07
CA ALA A 262 -18.94 16.29 -15.46
C ALA A 262 -18.13 15.13 -16.04
N VAL A 263 -18.76 14.02 -16.38
CA VAL A 263 -18.12 12.89 -17.12
C VAL A 263 -17.78 13.30 -18.53
N LYS A 264 -18.75 13.84 -19.29
CA LYS A 264 -18.60 14.26 -20.68
C LYS A 264 -17.42 15.20 -20.90
N LYS A 265 -17.26 16.19 -20.00
CA LYS A 265 -16.14 17.16 -20.04
C LYS A 265 -14.76 16.54 -19.80
N ARG A 266 -14.69 15.26 -19.39
CA ARG A 266 -13.43 14.56 -19.08
C ARG A 266 -13.12 13.44 -20.04
N LEU A 267 -13.96 13.21 -21.03
CA LEU A 267 -13.68 12.32 -22.13
C LEU A 267 -12.77 13.01 -23.17
N PRO A 268 -11.91 12.27 -23.88
CA PRO A 268 -11.72 10.83 -23.75
C PRO A 268 -10.97 10.42 -22.47
N ALA A 269 -11.32 9.27 -21.92
CA ALA A 269 -10.62 8.63 -20.81
C ALA A 269 -10.30 7.18 -21.17
N ASP A 270 -9.18 6.67 -20.67
CA ASP A 270 -8.76 5.27 -20.92
C ASP A 270 -9.59 4.28 -20.09
N ILE A 271 -10.05 4.71 -18.91
CA ILE A 271 -10.85 3.90 -17.98
C ILE A 271 -12.03 4.74 -17.50
N ALA A 272 -13.22 4.18 -17.58
CA ALA A 272 -14.43 4.75 -16.98
C ALA A 272 -15.10 3.68 -16.09
N VAL A 273 -15.27 3.97 -14.81
CA VAL A 273 -15.92 3.10 -13.83
C VAL A 273 -17.17 3.78 -13.30
N CYS A 274 -18.32 3.27 -13.65
CA CYS A 274 -19.62 3.83 -13.29
C CYS A 274 -20.19 3.07 -12.08
N VAL A 275 -20.05 3.65 -10.88
CA VAL A 275 -20.49 3.06 -9.60
C VAL A 275 -21.53 3.93 -8.91
N ALA A 276 -21.81 5.12 -9.46
CA ALA A 276 -22.79 6.02 -8.86
C ALA A 276 -24.20 5.42 -8.89
N ALA A 277 -24.94 5.59 -7.81
CA ALA A 277 -26.37 5.28 -7.73
C ALA A 277 -27.19 6.47 -8.25
N VAL A 278 -27.20 6.62 -9.58
CA VAL A 278 -27.95 7.68 -10.25
C VAL A 278 -29.45 7.40 -10.12
N SER A 279 -30.25 8.43 -9.84
CA SER A 279 -31.70 8.28 -9.75
C SER A 279 -32.30 8.00 -11.11
N ASP A 280 -33.14 6.95 -11.22
CA ASP A 280 -33.83 6.54 -12.45
C ASP A 280 -34.94 7.49 -12.86
N PHE A 281 -35.46 8.28 -11.90
CA PHE A 281 -36.58 9.20 -12.10
C PHE A 281 -36.17 10.63 -11.72
N LYS A 282 -36.65 11.60 -12.50
CA LYS A 282 -36.57 13.02 -12.18
C LYS A 282 -37.88 13.70 -12.49
N PRO A 283 -38.27 14.78 -11.75
CA PRO A 283 -39.43 15.58 -12.07
C PRO A 283 -39.28 16.26 -13.43
N VAL A 284 -40.35 16.25 -14.23
CA VAL A 284 -40.39 16.97 -15.52
C VAL A 284 -40.35 18.47 -15.32
N LEU A 285 -41.06 18.95 -14.30
CA LEU A 285 -41.13 20.38 -13.92
C LEU A 285 -40.71 20.51 -12.45
N ARG A 286 -39.72 21.36 -12.20
CA ARG A 286 -39.32 21.74 -10.84
C ARG A 286 -40.27 22.84 -10.33
N LYS A 287 -41.09 22.56 -9.30
CA LYS A 287 -41.93 23.56 -8.69
C LYS A 287 -41.08 24.63 -8.00
N LYS A 288 -41.30 25.90 -8.36
CA LYS A 288 -40.86 27.03 -7.56
C LYS A 288 -41.86 27.18 -6.42
N LYS A 289 -41.39 27.32 -5.21
CA LYS A 289 -42.26 27.77 -4.12
C LYS A 289 -42.64 29.21 -4.32
#